data_833c12e48f9f92241bc0d1c128b6e1ce
#
_entry.id   833c12e48f9f92241bc0d1c128b6e1ce
#
_cell.length_a   1.000
_cell.length_b   1.000
_cell.length_c   1.000
_cell.angle_alpha   90.00
_cell.angle_beta   90.00
_cell.angle_gamma   90.00
#
_symmetry.space_group_name_H-M   'P 1'
#
loop_
_entity.id
_entity.type
_entity.pdbx_description
1 polymer ?
#
loop_
_entity_poly.entity_id
_entity_poly.type
_entity_poly.pdbx_seq_one_letter_code
_entity_poly.pdbx_strand_id
1 'polypeptide(L)'
;MSQKLELFTEHNYHFNPASIVTCKITVMGELKKNKFLASLKELKRIHPFLSCTITQDQTGKLYYDYTNKDCNLQVEFIAKEQDDAWIQKAEDLMKIPFNLRTCTPIKFTLLYDEDHFDIVLFGHHILGDGLSYTYLLNDLLEIYCGNKKSLPIRTPRIIQSMHDFPEQCSLPADQVKVITRLKESWEKNIKHYPFEAYEALYNGYHQHAESSLIVGNIEKETFQHFVHQSKQNGVKINTALLMAFLYSMDMEQQQVSIAVNNRPLFPFVPKRSMGNYASMITHELCYDRSRSFWENAKIADVAITSILQDPKQRLHLLKLFATFHSNVFDAIFLNGDGILDLEDLGALSGFMMPNTSVDTFNTSNLGAVPIRTDYEDYQLKDFAFITSPATTFHRNVGIATMDNACTICILYKNQSVEAEEIQQLLTNTIDFVSTLTTKEETLC
;
A
#
# COMPACT_ATOMS: atom_id res chain seq x y z
N MET A 1 -18.45 -18.98 -14.00
CA MET A 1 -17.78 -18.41 -12.83
C MET A 1 -18.85 -17.97 -11.87
N SER A 2 -18.68 -18.14 -10.56
CA SER A 2 -19.56 -17.51 -9.58
C SER A 2 -19.59 -16.01 -9.87
N GLN A 3 -20.77 -15.40 -9.89
CA GLN A 3 -20.93 -13.96 -10.11
C GLN A 3 -20.50 -13.14 -8.89
N LYS A 4 -20.21 -13.81 -7.75
CA LYS A 4 -19.77 -13.21 -6.50
C LYS A 4 -18.57 -13.98 -5.94
N LEU A 5 -17.62 -13.24 -5.34
CA LEU A 5 -16.42 -13.77 -4.71
C LEU A 5 -16.33 -13.18 -3.29
N GLU A 6 -16.28 -14.01 -2.24
CA GLU A 6 -16.24 -13.54 -0.86
C GLU A 6 -14.94 -12.77 -0.56
N LEU A 7 -15.05 -11.67 0.17
CA LEU A 7 -13.92 -10.93 0.73
C LEU A 7 -13.48 -11.66 2.01
N PHE A 8 -12.51 -12.55 1.90
CA PHE A 8 -12.11 -13.39 3.02
C PHE A 8 -11.06 -12.74 3.93
N THR A 9 -10.09 -12.05 3.35
CA THR A 9 -9.08 -11.27 4.07
C THR A 9 -9.24 -9.77 3.88
N GLU A 10 -9.98 -9.35 2.86
CA GLU A 10 -10.12 -7.97 2.44
C GLU A 10 -11.21 -7.19 3.19
N HIS A 11 -12.07 -7.88 3.93
CA HIS A 11 -13.17 -7.24 4.65
C HIS A 11 -12.71 -6.20 5.69
N ASN A 12 -11.50 -6.33 6.24
CA ASN A 12 -10.90 -5.35 7.14
C ASN A 12 -10.67 -3.97 6.52
N TYR A 13 -10.67 -3.89 5.19
CA TYR A 13 -10.54 -2.60 4.48
C TYR A 13 -11.88 -1.88 4.28
N HIS A 14 -13.03 -2.53 4.50
CA HIS A 14 -14.34 -2.00 4.12
C HIS A 14 -14.69 -0.69 4.84
N PHE A 15 -14.63 -0.66 6.16
CA PHE A 15 -14.92 0.53 6.98
C PHE A 15 -13.66 1.33 7.36
N ASN A 16 -12.48 0.93 6.93
CA ASN A 16 -11.25 1.66 7.24
C ASN A 16 -11.13 2.91 6.35
N PRO A 17 -11.24 4.13 6.90
CA PRO A 17 -11.20 5.37 6.13
C PRO A 17 -9.83 5.66 5.51
N ALA A 18 -8.80 4.96 5.95
CA ALA A 18 -7.44 5.09 5.45
C ALA A 18 -7.07 4.04 4.39
N SER A 19 -8.04 3.25 3.91
CA SER A 19 -7.78 2.13 2.98
C SER A 19 -7.60 2.58 1.52
N ILE A 20 -6.63 3.43 1.27
CA ILE A 20 -6.35 4.02 -0.03
C ILE A 20 -4.92 3.66 -0.48
N VAL A 21 -4.76 3.39 -1.76
CA VAL A 21 -3.46 3.19 -2.43
C VAL A 21 -3.40 4.13 -3.61
N THR A 22 -2.32 4.89 -3.73
CA THR A 22 -2.13 5.81 -4.85
C THR A 22 -0.83 5.51 -5.59
N CYS A 23 -0.88 5.47 -6.91
CA CYS A 23 0.28 5.41 -7.78
C CYS A 23 0.22 6.58 -8.77
N LYS A 24 1.35 7.27 -8.96
CA LYS A 24 1.48 8.32 -9.99
C LYS A 24 2.60 7.95 -10.95
N ILE A 25 2.40 8.22 -12.22
CA ILE A 25 3.46 8.12 -13.23
C ILE A 25 3.36 9.27 -14.22
N THR A 26 4.51 9.84 -14.60
CA THR A 26 4.59 10.85 -15.66
C THR A 26 4.83 10.16 -17.00
N VAL A 27 4.07 10.57 -18.01
CA VAL A 27 4.18 10.11 -19.39
C VAL A 27 4.58 11.30 -20.26
N MET A 28 5.79 11.29 -20.80
CA MET A 28 6.25 12.24 -21.79
C MET A 28 5.62 11.92 -23.14
N GLY A 29 4.98 12.91 -23.76
CA GLY A 29 4.22 12.81 -25.00
C GLY A 29 2.79 13.34 -24.83
N GLU A 30 2.16 13.71 -25.94
CA GLU A 30 0.81 14.29 -25.97
C GLU A 30 -0.26 13.32 -25.45
N LEU A 31 -1.14 13.79 -24.56
CA LEU A 31 -2.30 13.02 -24.10
C LEU A 31 -3.39 12.89 -25.15
N LYS A 32 -3.59 11.69 -25.68
CA LYS A 32 -4.70 11.37 -26.60
C LYS A 32 -5.90 10.83 -25.80
N LYS A 33 -6.78 11.74 -25.31
CA LYS A 33 -7.91 11.42 -24.40
C LYS A 33 -8.79 10.26 -24.90
N ASN A 34 -9.17 10.27 -26.16
CA ASN A 34 -10.00 9.20 -26.75
C ASN A 34 -9.30 7.84 -26.76
N LYS A 35 -7.98 7.82 -27.03
CA LYS A 35 -7.15 6.61 -26.96
C LYS A 35 -7.07 6.11 -25.51
N PHE A 36 -6.92 7.01 -24.55
CA PHE A 36 -6.87 6.65 -23.12
C PHE A 36 -8.19 6.01 -22.68
N LEU A 37 -9.33 6.61 -23.01
CA LEU A 37 -10.64 6.04 -22.69
C LEU A 37 -10.88 4.68 -23.37
N ALA A 38 -10.42 4.50 -24.60
CA ALA A 38 -10.45 3.19 -25.27
C ALA A 38 -9.56 2.16 -24.57
N SER A 39 -8.37 2.58 -24.10
CA SER A 39 -7.45 1.73 -23.33
C SER A 39 -8.04 1.30 -21.98
N LEU A 40 -8.78 2.16 -21.31
CA LEU A 40 -9.49 1.81 -20.07
C LEU A 40 -10.62 0.78 -20.32
N LYS A 41 -11.32 0.84 -21.45
CA LYS A 41 -12.32 -0.19 -21.81
C LYS A 41 -11.66 -1.56 -21.98
N GLU A 42 -10.50 -1.60 -22.63
CA GLU A 42 -9.73 -2.84 -22.79
C GLU A 42 -9.16 -3.31 -21.45
N LEU A 43 -8.64 -2.41 -20.62
CA LEU A 43 -8.15 -2.72 -19.28
C LEU A 43 -9.26 -3.35 -18.42
N LYS A 44 -10.49 -2.82 -18.48
CA LYS A 44 -11.66 -3.37 -17.78
C LYS A 44 -11.98 -4.80 -18.25
N ARG A 45 -11.80 -5.10 -19.54
CA ARG A 45 -11.97 -6.45 -20.08
C ARG A 45 -10.91 -7.42 -19.52
N ILE A 46 -9.69 -6.95 -19.33
CA ILE A 46 -8.56 -7.76 -18.87
C ILE A 46 -8.64 -7.99 -17.36
N HIS A 47 -9.05 -6.98 -16.59
CA HIS A 47 -9.12 -7.00 -15.13
C HIS A 47 -10.57 -7.02 -14.64
N PRO A 48 -11.17 -8.20 -14.37
CA PRO A 48 -12.55 -8.29 -13.89
C PRO A 48 -12.83 -7.47 -12.62
N PHE A 49 -11.86 -7.27 -11.72
CA PHE A 49 -12.01 -6.39 -10.56
C PHE A 49 -12.41 -4.95 -10.91
N LEU A 50 -12.13 -4.48 -12.12
CA LEU A 50 -12.58 -3.17 -12.58
C LEU A 50 -14.06 -3.12 -12.98
N SER A 51 -14.78 -4.21 -12.81
CA SER A 51 -16.21 -4.33 -13.08
C SER A 51 -16.99 -4.78 -11.85
N CYS A 52 -16.40 -4.73 -10.65
CA CYS A 52 -17.07 -5.14 -9.43
C CYS A 52 -17.48 -3.97 -8.54
N THR A 53 -18.52 -4.21 -7.78
CA THR A 53 -18.92 -3.43 -6.62
C THR A 53 -18.84 -4.32 -5.38
N ILE A 54 -18.98 -3.74 -4.19
CA ILE A 54 -19.00 -4.50 -2.94
C ILE A 54 -20.45 -4.65 -2.49
N THR A 55 -20.87 -5.88 -2.21
CA THR A 55 -22.20 -6.20 -1.69
C THR A 55 -22.08 -6.96 -0.39
N GLN A 56 -23.12 -6.86 0.44
CA GLN A 56 -23.22 -7.55 1.72
C GLN A 56 -24.44 -8.48 1.69
N ASP A 57 -24.31 -9.68 2.22
CA ASP A 57 -25.44 -10.59 2.39
C ASP A 57 -26.18 -10.35 3.72
N GLN A 58 -27.23 -11.15 3.98
CA GLN A 58 -28.03 -11.04 5.20
C GLN A 58 -27.27 -11.41 6.49
N THR A 59 -26.13 -12.11 6.37
CA THR A 59 -25.27 -12.46 7.50
C THR A 59 -24.17 -11.42 7.74
N GLY A 60 -24.07 -10.39 6.89
CA GLY A 60 -23.04 -9.36 6.95
C GLY A 60 -21.74 -9.69 6.21
N LYS A 61 -21.67 -10.83 5.53
CA LYS A 61 -20.50 -11.16 4.71
C LYS A 61 -20.42 -10.28 3.47
N LEU A 62 -19.21 -9.89 3.11
CA LEU A 62 -18.91 -9.00 1.99
C LEU A 62 -18.43 -9.80 0.77
N TYR A 63 -18.86 -9.33 -0.40
CA TYR A 63 -18.55 -9.96 -1.69
C TYR A 63 -18.17 -8.95 -2.73
N TYR A 64 -17.18 -9.29 -3.57
CA TYR A 64 -17.01 -8.68 -4.89
C TYR A 64 -18.14 -9.14 -5.78
N ASP A 65 -18.98 -8.23 -6.23
CA ASP A 65 -20.14 -8.51 -7.08
C ASP A 65 -19.86 -8.03 -8.52
N TYR A 66 -19.80 -8.98 -9.44
CA TYR A 66 -19.54 -8.74 -10.87
C TYR A 66 -20.81 -8.63 -11.70
N THR A 67 -21.97 -8.57 -11.07
CA THR A 67 -23.27 -8.50 -11.77
C THR A 67 -23.61 -7.10 -12.25
N ASN A 68 -23.05 -6.08 -11.61
CA ASN A 68 -23.27 -4.67 -11.99
C ASN A 68 -22.48 -4.30 -13.25
N LYS A 69 -23.14 -4.44 -14.41
CA LYS A 69 -22.55 -4.11 -15.73
C LYS A 69 -22.37 -2.62 -15.98
N ASP A 70 -23.11 -1.78 -15.24
CA ASP A 70 -23.13 -0.32 -15.41
C ASP A 70 -22.07 0.38 -14.54
N CYS A 71 -21.27 -0.37 -13.81
CA CYS A 71 -20.18 0.16 -13.02
C CYS A 71 -19.08 0.73 -13.92
N ASN A 72 -19.01 2.06 -14.02
CA ASN A 72 -18.03 2.76 -14.83
C ASN A 72 -16.80 3.17 -14.03
N LEU A 73 -15.63 3.10 -14.66
CA LEU A 73 -14.41 3.68 -14.12
C LEU A 73 -14.54 5.19 -14.08
N GLN A 74 -14.17 5.78 -12.95
CA GLN A 74 -14.12 7.24 -12.80
C GLN A 74 -12.83 7.75 -13.46
N VAL A 75 -12.97 8.70 -14.39
CA VAL A 75 -11.84 9.32 -15.08
C VAL A 75 -12.03 10.82 -15.13
N GLU A 76 -11.00 11.55 -14.76
CA GLU A 76 -10.97 13.00 -14.78
C GLU A 76 -9.78 13.50 -15.60
N PHE A 77 -9.96 14.55 -16.38
CA PHE A 77 -8.91 15.20 -17.16
C PHE A 77 -8.80 16.65 -16.74
N ILE A 78 -7.65 17.05 -16.19
CA ILE A 78 -7.37 18.37 -15.65
C ILE A 78 -6.19 18.96 -16.41
N ALA A 79 -6.30 20.21 -16.88
CA ALA A 79 -5.16 20.94 -17.37
C ALA A 79 -4.16 21.18 -16.23
N LYS A 80 -2.88 20.93 -16.47
CA LYS A 80 -1.82 21.03 -15.50
C LYS A 80 -1.35 22.48 -15.38
N GLU A 81 -1.31 23.01 -14.17
CA GLU A 81 -0.85 24.38 -13.93
C GLU A 81 0.64 24.42 -13.52
N GLN A 82 1.11 23.37 -12.84
CA GLN A 82 2.48 23.20 -12.34
C GLN A 82 2.85 21.73 -12.22
N ASP A 83 4.14 21.41 -12.19
CA ASP A 83 4.63 20.02 -12.24
C ASP A 83 4.25 19.18 -11.01
N ASP A 84 4.12 19.78 -9.87
CA ASP A 84 3.75 19.14 -8.60
C ASP A 84 2.24 19.17 -8.30
N ALA A 85 1.39 19.69 -9.19
CA ALA A 85 -0.07 19.74 -9.03
C ALA A 85 -0.70 18.37 -8.68
N TRP A 86 -0.05 17.28 -9.06
CA TRP A 86 -0.48 15.93 -8.72
C TRP A 86 -0.41 15.64 -7.22
N ILE A 87 0.47 16.29 -6.45
CA ILE A 87 0.62 16.13 -4.99
C ILE A 87 -0.67 16.62 -4.32
N GLN A 88 -1.04 17.87 -4.58
CA GLN A 88 -2.29 18.43 -4.05
C GLN A 88 -3.52 17.61 -4.48
N LYS A 89 -3.54 17.16 -5.76
CA LYS A 89 -4.63 16.32 -6.24
C LYS A 89 -4.70 14.98 -5.53
N ALA A 90 -3.56 14.35 -5.22
CA ALA A 90 -3.53 13.10 -4.45
C ALA A 90 -4.07 13.32 -3.02
N GLU A 91 -3.67 14.39 -2.34
CA GLU A 91 -4.19 14.76 -1.02
C GLU A 91 -5.70 15.00 -1.03
N ASP A 92 -6.22 15.73 -2.03
CA ASP A 92 -7.65 15.99 -2.18
C ASP A 92 -8.46 14.72 -2.44
N LEU A 93 -7.93 13.81 -3.28
CA LEU A 93 -8.58 12.54 -3.57
C LEU A 93 -8.69 11.63 -2.33
N MET A 94 -7.71 11.70 -1.41
CA MET A 94 -7.73 10.93 -0.17
C MET A 94 -8.88 11.34 0.76
N LYS A 95 -9.41 12.55 0.62
CA LYS A 95 -10.53 13.08 1.41
C LYS A 95 -11.91 12.67 0.88
N ILE A 96 -11.98 12.02 -0.29
CA ILE A 96 -13.23 11.68 -0.96
C ILE A 96 -13.52 10.17 -0.82
N PRO A 97 -14.59 9.77 -0.13
CA PRO A 97 -14.94 8.36 0.03
C PRO A 97 -15.31 7.72 -1.31
N PHE A 98 -15.03 6.42 -1.42
CA PHE A 98 -15.55 5.60 -2.50
C PHE A 98 -16.96 5.10 -2.18
N ASN A 99 -17.90 5.24 -3.11
CA ASN A 99 -19.16 4.52 -3.03
C ASN A 99 -18.95 3.08 -3.48
N LEU A 100 -18.58 2.20 -2.54
CA LEU A 100 -18.24 0.81 -2.83
C LEU A 100 -19.41 -0.02 -3.40
N ARG A 101 -20.66 0.43 -3.20
CA ARG A 101 -21.86 -0.28 -3.66
C ARG A 101 -22.24 0.02 -5.10
N THR A 102 -21.89 1.19 -5.61
CA THR A 102 -22.37 1.67 -6.91
C THR A 102 -21.27 1.89 -7.92
N CYS A 103 -20.03 2.10 -7.47
CA CYS A 103 -18.88 2.38 -8.35
C CYS A 103 -17.77 1.37 -8.15
N THR A 104 -16.98 1.17 -9.19
CA THR A 104 -15.68 0.51 -9.04
C THR A 104 -14.81 1.37 -8.12
N PRO A 105 -14.22 0.80 -7.05
CA PRO A 105 -13.45 1.58 -6.09
C PRO A 105 -12.04 1.92 -6.61
N ILE A 106 -12.01 2.58 -7.77
CA ILE A 106 -10.79 3.08 -8.43
C ILE A 106 -11.11 4.32 -9.27
N LYS A 107 -10.21 5.30 -9.27
CA LYS A 107 -10.28 6.53 -10.05
C LYS A 107 -8.98 6.75 -10.82
N PHE A 108 -9.08 7.35 -11.99
CA PHE A 108 -7.94 7.85 -12.76
C PHE A 108 -8.07 9.35 -12.92
N THR A 109 -7.09 10.10 -12.49
CA THR A 109 -6.98 11.53 -12.78
C THR A 109 -5.77 11.74 -13.68
N LEU A 110 -5.98 12.44 -14.78
CA LEU A 110 -4.92 12.81 -15.71
C LEU A 110 -4.72 14.31 -15.65
N LEU A 111 -3.54 14.73 -15.16
CA LEU A 111 -3.10 16.12 -15.20
C LEU A 111 -2.19 16.28 -16.42
N TYR A 112 -2.56 17.14 -17.36
CA TYR A 112 -1.91 17.20 -18.67
C TYR A 112 -1.63 18.64 -19.11
N ASP A 113 -0.56 18.78 -19.87
CA ASP A 113 -0.22 19.95 -20.69
C ASP A 113 0.00 19.53 -22.16
N GLU A 114 0.81 20.27 -22.92
CA GLU A 114 1.01 20.06 -24.35
C GLU A 114 1.90 18.86 -24.65
N ASP A 115 2.93 18.60 -23.83
CA ASP A 115 3.99 17.64 -24.13
C ASP A 115 4.14 16.49 -23.11
N HIS A 116 3.41 16.52 -21.99
CA HIS A 116 3.42 15.44 -21.03
C HIS A 116 2.14 15.39 -20.17
N PHE A 117 1.95 14.31 -19.45
CA PHE A 117 0.83 14.16 -18.52
C PHE A 117 1.17 13.21 -17.38
N ASP A 118 0.56 13.46 -16.22
CA ASP A 118 0.60 12.57 -15.08
C ASP A 118 -0.66 11.70 -15.03
N ILE A 119 -0.49 10.40 -14.83
CA ILE A 119 -1.58 9.50 -14.48
C ILE A 119 -1.54 9.29 -12.97
N VAL A 120 -2.52 9.80 -12.26
CA VAL A 120 -2.75 9.51 -10.84
C VAL A 120 -3.84 8.45 -10.76
N LEU A 121 -3.42 7.24 -10.40
CA LEU A 121 -4.30 6.11 -10.12
C LEU A 121 -4.58 6.10 -8.62
N PHE A 122 -5.83 6.28 -8.25
CA PHE A 122 -6.31 6.32 -6.88
C PHE A 122 -7.28 5.16 -6.66
N GLY A 123 -6.96 4.25 -5.75
CA GLY A 123 -7.72 3.03 -5.55
C GLY A 123 -7.96 2.69 -4.09
N HIS A 124 -9.10 2.06 -3.80
CA HIS A 124 -9.40 1.52 -2.48
C HIS A 124 -8.63 0.23 -2.25
N HIS A 125 -7.99 0.10 -1.10
CA HIS A 125 -7.15 -1.07 -0.75
C HIS A 125 -7.92 -2.41 -0.78
N ILE A 126 -9.26 -2.35 -0.77
CA ILE A 126 -10.13 -3.51 -0.92
C ILE A 126 -9.89 -4.29 -2.23
N LEU A 127 -9.49 -3.63 -3.33
CA LEU A 127 -9.20 -4.27 -4.62
C LEU A 127 -7.80 -4.88 -4.71
N GLY A 128 -6.86 -4.43 -3.87
CA GLY A 128 -5.50 -4.94 -3.92
C GLY A 128 -4.48 -4.07 -3.19
N ASP A 129 -3.29 -4.61 -3.05
CA ASP A 129 -2.12 -3.95 -2.48
C ASP A 129 -1.36 -3.10 -3.51
N GLY A 130 -0.29 -2.40 -3.09
CA GLY A 130 0.49 -1.52 -3.95
C GLY A 130 1.03 -2.20 -5.22
N LEU A 131 1.47 -3.46 -5.14
CA LEU A 131 1.90 -4.22 -6.33
C LEU A 131 0.75 -4.50 -7.29
N SER A 132 -0.46 -4.74 -6.78
CA SER A 132 -1.66 -4.93 -7.61
C SER A 132 -1.92 -3.70 -8.48
N TYR A 133 -1.85 -2.51 -7.89
CA TYR A 133 -2.04 -1.25 -8.61
C TYR A 133 -0.90 -0.95 -9.58
N THR A 134 0.32 -1.34 -9.23
CA THR A 134 1.47 -1.26 -10.14
C THR A 134 1.28 -2.16 -11.37
N TYR A 135 0.80 -3.39 -11.18
CA TYR A 135 0.51 -4.31 -12.29
C TYR A 135 -0.63 -3.82 -13.18
N LEU A 136 -1.68 -3.27 -12.56
CA LEU A 136 -2.79 -2.66 -13.28
C LEU A 136 -2.34 -1.49 -14.15
N LEU A 137 -1.52 -0.60 -13.57
CA LEU A 137 -0.97 0.55 -14.29
C LEU A 137 -0.04 0.11 -15.43
N ASN A 138 0.81 -0.90 -15.20
CA ASN A 138 1.64 -1.46 -16.27
C ASN A 138 0.79 -2.01 -17.43
N ASP A 139 -0.27 -2.76 -17.15
CA ASP A 139 -1.15 -3.30 -18.21
C ASP A 139 -1.86 -2.16 -18.97
N LEU A 140 -2.28 -1.08 -18.28
CA LEU A 140 -2.81 0.12 -18.92
C LEU A 140 -1.79 0.78 -19.87
N LEU A 141 -0.57 0.97 -19.42
CA LEU A 141 0.51 1.59 -20.20
C LEU A 141 0.91 0.73 -21.41
N GLU A 142 0.95 -0.59 -21.26
CA GLU A 142 1.18 -1.49 -22.39
C GLU A 142 0.08 -1.39 -23.45
N ILE A 143 -1.18 -1.14 -23.06
CA ILE A 143 -2.28 -0.92 -24.00
C ILE A 143 -2.18 0.48 -24.60
N TYR A 144 -2.04 1.49 -23.78
CA TYR A 144 -2.08 2.89 -24.21
C TYR A 144 -0.81 3.32 -24.95
N CYS A 145 0.36 3.17 -24.31
CA CYS A 145 1.65 3.58 -24.89
C CYS A 145 2.18 2.51 -25.85
N GLY A 146 2.09 1.23 -25.48
CA GLY A 146 2.62 0.11 -26.23
C GLY A 146 1.75 -0.36 -27.40
N ASN A 147 0.58 0.25 -27.62
CA ASN A 147 -0.38 -0.11 -28.67
C ASN A 147 -0.76 -1.61 -28.67
N LYS A 148 -0.66 -2.30 -27.53
CA LYS A 148 -1.05 -3.71 -27.43
C LYS A 148 -2.55 -3.87 -27.56
N LYS A 149 -2.98 -4.55 -28.61
CA LYS A 149 -4.40 -4.76 -28.92
C LYS A 149 -5.09 -5.76 -27.99
N SER A 150 -4.34 -6.64 -27.33
CA SER A 150 -4.88 -7.63 -26.41
C SER A 150 -3.81 -8.10 -25.41
N LEU A 151 -4.20 -8.17 -24.15
CA LEU A 151 -3.45 -8.82 -23.06
C LEU A 151 -4.28 -10.00 -22.51
N PRO A 152 -3.66 -10.99 -21.88
CA PRO A 152 -4.39 -12.10 -21.26
C PRO A 152 -5.28 -11.59 -20.12
N ILE A 153 -6.45 -12.22 -19.96
CA ILE A 153 -7.37 -11.91 -18.86
C ILE A 153 -6.68 -12.24 -17.53
N ARG A 154 -6.70 -11.30 -16.61
CA ARG A 154 -6.18 -11.42 -15.24
C ARG A 154 -7.31 -11.87 -14.30
N THR A 155 -7.64 -13.15 -14.34
CA THR A 155 -8.66 -13.70 -13.42
C THR A 155 -8.22 -13.50 -11.97
N PRO A 156 -9.05 -12.88 -11.12
CA PRO A 156 -8.74 -12.74 -9.71
C PRO A 156 -8.54 -14.09 -9.02
N ARG A 157 -7.49 -14.20 -8.24
CA ARG A 157 -7.17 -15.37 -7.41
C ARG A 157 -6.82 -14.84 -6.03
N ILE A 158 -7.80 -14.72 -5.15
CA ILE A 158 -7.63 -14.22 -3.78
C ILE A 158 -7.71 -15.38 -2.78
N ILE A 159 -7.28 -15.12 -1.55
CA ILE A 159 -7.44 -16.07 -0.44
C ILE A 159 -8.92 -16.23 -0.16
N GLN A 160 -9.42 -17.49 -0.14
CA GLN A 160 -10.85 -17.78 -0.02
C GLN A 160 -11.18 -18.62 1.21
N SER A 161 -10.17 -19.20 1.84
CA SER A 161 -10.34 -20.10 2.99
C SER A 161 -9.09 -20.18 3.84
N MET A 162 -9.24 -20.68 5.06
CA MET A 162 -8.11 -21.00 5.94
C MET A 162 -7.18 -22.07 5.36
N HIS A 163 -7.68 -22.91 4.44
CA HIS A 163 -6.88 -23.97 3.78
C HIS A 163 -5.91 -23.40 2.74
N ASP A 164 -6.10 -22.15 2.31
CA ASP A 164 -5.17 -21.49 1.38
C ASP A 164 -3.86 -21.08 2.07
N PHE A 165 -3.86 -20.97 3.40
CA PHE A 165 -2.66 -20.66 4.17
C PHE A 165 -1.75 -21.88 4.32
N PRO A 166 -0.42 -21.71 4.32
CA PRO A 166 0.49 -22.78 4.68
C PRO A 166 0.18 -23.38 6.06
N GLU A 167 0.31 -24.70 6.21
CA GLU A 167 -0.03 -25.44 7.44
C GLU A 167 0.72 -24.93 8.68
N GLN A 168 1.94 -24.41 8.50
CA GLN A 168 2.78 -23.89 9.58
C GLN A 168 2.24 -22.59 10.20
N CYS A 169 1.23 -21.94 9.61
CA CYS A 169 0.74 -20.62 10.03
C CYS A 169 -0.39 -20.71 11.07
N SER A 170 -0.23 -21.44 12.18
CA SER A 170 -1.19 -21.43 13.28
C SER A 170 -1.09 -20.15 14.14
N LEU A 171 -2.25 -19.59 14.53
CA LEU A 171 -2.25 -18.50 15.53
C LEU A 171 -1.90 -19.06 16.93
N PRO A 172 -1.25 -18.24 17.81
CA PRO A 172 -1.00 -18.57 19.19
C PRO A 172 -2.31 -18.90 19.97
N ALA A 173 -2.23 -19.80 20.94
CA ALA A 173 -3.41 -20.29 21.67
C ALA A 173 -4.13 -19.21 22.49
N ASP A 174 -3.39 -18.25 23.04
CA ASP A 174 -3.90 -17.08 23.75
C ASP A 174 -4.70 -16.17 22.83
N GLN A 175 -4.19 -15.91 21.64
CA GLN A 175 -4.88 -15.13 20.61
C GLN A 175 -6.17 -15.84 20.16
N VAL A 176 -6.12 -17.15 19.93
CA VAL A 176 -7.31 -17.94 19.57
C VAL A 176 -8.40 -17.79 20.63
N LYS A 177 -8.06 -17.77 21.94
CA LYS A 177 -9.04 -17.57 23.02
C LYS A 177 -9.74 -16.21 22.92
N VAL A 178 -8.97 -15.12 22.75
CA VAL A 178 -9.54 -13.76 22.61
C VAL A 178 -10.41 -13.68 21.37
N ILE A 179 -9.95 -14.19 20.25
CA ILE A 179 -10.69 -14.21 18.99
C ILE A 179 -12.02 -14.97 19.16
N THR A 180 -12.01 -16.11 19.85
CA THR A 180 -13.21 -16.90 20.11
C THR A 180 -14.23 -16.11 20.93
N ARG A 181 -13.79 -15.45 22.02
CA ARG A 181 -14.68 -14.58 22.84
C ARG A 181 -15.28 -13.44 22.02
N LEU A 182 -14.48 -12.75 21.21
CA LEU A 182 -14.94 -11.67 20.34
C LEU A 182 -15.98 -12.18 19.33
N LYS A 183 -15.75 -13.34 18.73
CA LYS A 183 -16.72 -13.98 17.81
C LYS A 183 -18.03 -14.32 18.51
N GLU A 184 -17.98 -14.98 19.65
CA GLU A 184 -19.16 -15.35 20.43
C GLU A 184 -19.96 -14.12 20.89
N SER A 185 -19.28 -13.05 21.29
CA SER A 185 -19.89 -11.77 21.64
C SER A 185 -20.57 -11.13 20.42
N TRP A 186 -19.89 -11.16 19.28
CA TRP A 186 -20.41 -10.60 18.03
C TRP A 186 -21.62 -11.38 17.50
N GLU A 187 -21.57 -12.71 17.49
CA GLU A 187 -22.67 -13.57 17.01
C GLU A 187 -23.99 -13.38 17.79
N LYS A 188 -23.91 -12.96 19.05
CA LYS A 188 -25.08 -12.63 19.87
C LYS A 188 -25.74 -11.30 19.50
N ASN A 189 -24.98 -10.38 18.89
CA ASN A 189 -25.37 -8.99 18.67
C ASN A 189 -24.99 -8.50 17.27
N ILE A 190 -25.17 -9.32 16.23
CA ILE A 190 -24.80 -8.95 14.85
C ILE A 190 -25.51 -7.64 14.46
N LYS A 191 -24.73 -6.62 14.14
CA LYS A 191 -25.22 -5.37 13.56
C LYS A 191 -24.79 -5.26 12.10
N HIS A 192 -25.71 -4.72 11.30
CA HIS A 192 -25.44 -4.32 9.94
C HIS A 192 -25.31 -2.80 9.88
N TYR A 193 -24.14 -2.33 9.47
CA TYR A 193 -23.90 -0.90 9.34
C TYR A 193 -24.29 -0.44 7.93
N PRO A 194 -25.11 0.60 7.79
CA PRO A 194 -25.46 1.15 6.49
C PRO A 194 -24.30 1.93 5.87
N PHE A 195 -24.37 2.19 4.58
CA PHE A 195 -23.33 2.95 3.88
C PHE A 195 -23.13 4.37 4.45
N GLU A 196 -24.19 4.97 4.95
CA GLU A 196 -24.16 6.29 5.61
C GLU A 196 -23.26 6.32 6.86
N ALA A 197 -23.16 5.19 7.57
CA ALA A 197 -22.23 5.05 8.69
C ALA A 197 -20.77 5.08 8.22
N TYR A 198 -20.48 4.46 7.07
CA TYR A 198 -19.16 4.55 6.44
C TYR A 198 -18.82 5.98 6.01
N GLU A 199 -19.75 6.68 5.33
CA GLU A 199 -19.54 8.07 4.94
C GLU A 199 -19.32 8.98 6.16
N ALA A 200 -20.11 8.82 7.22
CA ALA A 200 -19.97 9.58 8.45
C ALA A 200 -18.59 9.35 9.11
N LEU A 201 -18.15 8.09 9.20
CA LEU A 201 -16.84 7.74 9.73
C LEU A 201 -15.70 8.33 8.87
N TYR A 202 -15.80 8.20 7.55
CA TYR A 202 -14.81 8.70 6.61
C TYR A 202 -14.68 10.23 6.70
N ASN A 203 -15.81 10.93 6.66
CA ASN A 203 -15.83 12.38 6.79
C ASN A 203 -15.32 12.85 8.15
N GLY A 204 -15.72 12.19 9.24
CA GLY A 204 -15.24 12.49 10.58
C GLY A 204 -13.72 12.28 10.72
N TYR A 205 -13.19 11.20 10.15
CA TYR A 205 -11.76 10.96 10.13
C TYR A 205 -11.00 12.08 9.40
N HIS A 206 -11.41 12.44 8.18
CA HIS A 206 -10.72 13.44 7.37
C HIS A 206 -10.91 14.88 7.85
N GLN A 207 -11.95 15.19 8.62
CA GLN A 207 -12.09 16.47 9.30
C GLN A 207 -11.05 16.69 10.41
N HIS A 208 -10.55 15.60 11.00
CA HIS A 208 -9.68 15.63 12.17
C HIS A 208 -8.27 15.09 11.89
N ALA A 209 -8.03 14.47 10.76
CA ALA A 209 -6.77 13.86 10.39
C ALA A 209 -6.36 14.28 8.98
N GLU A 210 -6.03 15.56 8.81
CA GLU A 210 -5.41 16.03 7.56
C GLU A 210 -4.02 15.40 7.42
N SER A 211 -3.80 14.84 6.24
CA SER A 211 -2.52 14.26 5.86
C SER A 211 -1.94 15.05 4.69
N SER A 212 -0.65 15.33 4.75
CA SER A 212 0.11 15.96 3.67
C SER A 212 1.20 15.04 3.16
N LEU A 213 1.63 15.28 1.93
CA LEU A 213 2.56 14.47 1.19
C LEU A 213 3.83 15.26 0.85
N ILE A 214 4.98 14.71 1.22
CA ILE A 214 6.29 15.19 0.76
C ILE A 214 6.95 14.10 -0.08
N VAL A 215 7.57 14.51 -1.20
CA VAL A 215 8.17 13.61 -2.18
C VAL A 215 9.62 14.01 -2.42
N GLY A 216 10.51 13.02 -2.47
CA GLY A 216 11.91 13.21 -2.82
C GLY A 216 12.43 12.06 -3.66
N ASN A 217 13.49 12.33 -4.40
CA ASN A 217 14.11 11.37 -5.31
C ASN A 217 15.59 11.18 -4.96
N ILE A 218 16.04 9.93 -4.98
CA ILE A 218 17.46 9.60 -5.06
C ILE A 218 17.74 9.36 -6.53
N GLU A 219 18.60 10.22 -7.09
CA GLU A 219 18.96 10.19 -8.51
C GLU A 219 19.55 8.85 -8.93
N LYS A 220 19.39 8.54 -10.21
CA LYS A 220 19.71 7.24 -10.81
C LYS A 220 21.13 6.78 -10.49
N GLU A 221 22.14 7.61 -10.75
CA GLU A 221 23.55 7.25 -10.52
C GLU A 221 23.80 6.99 -9.03
N THR A 222 23.35 7.87 -8.15
CA THR A 222 23.50 7.75 -6.70
C THR A 222 22.83 6.48 -6.20
N PHE A 223 21.60 6.20 -6.64
CA PHE A 223 20.89 5.01 -6.20
C PHE A 223 21.51 3.71 -6.72
N GLN A 224 22.02 3.70 -7.96
CA GLN A 224 22.76 2.56 -8.51
C GLN A 224 24.03 2.24 -7.70
N HIS A 225 24.79 3.27 -7.32
CA HIS A 225 25.97 3.09 -6.46
C HIS A 225 25.56 2.57 -5.07
N PHE A 226 24.49 3.11 -4.47
CA PHE A 226 23.98 2.64 -3.19
C PHE A 226 23.53 1.18 -3.23
N VAL A 227 22.84 0.77 -4.30
CA VAL A 227 22.47 -0.65 -4.54
C VAL A 227 23.71 -1.53 -4.69
N HIS A 228 24.74 -1.05 -5.40
CA HIS A 228 25.99 -1.78 -5.58
C HIS A 228 26.70 -2.00 -4.23
N GLN A 229 26.87 -0.96 -3.43
CA GLN A 229 27.48 -1.06 -2.09
C GLN A 229 26.67 -1.94 -1.14
N SER A 230 25.34 -1.84 -1.20
CA SER A 230 24.45 -2.71 -0.44
C SER A 230 24.74 -4.19 -0.74
N LYS A 231 24.87 -4.54 -2.03
CA LYS A 231 25.23 -5.91 -2.46
C LYS A 231 26.63 -6.31 -2.00
N GLN A 232 27.63 -5.45 -2.15
CA GLN A 232 29.01 -5.74 -1.71
C GLN A 232 29.06 -6.02 -0.20
N ASN A 233 28.23 -5.32 0.59
CA ASN A 233 28.12 -5.53 2.01
C ASN A 233 27.19 -6.68 2.42
N GLY A 234 26.54 -7.36 1.47
CA GLY A 234 25.62 -8.46 1.74
C GLY A 234 24.32 -8.02 2.44
N VAL A 235 23.91 -6.76 2.26
CA VAL A 235 22.70 -6.16 2.85
C VAL A 235 21.64 -5.98 1.77
N LYS A 236 20.38 -6.25 2.07
CA LYS A 236 19.27 -5.94 1.16
C LYS A 236 19.03 -4.45 1.09
N ILE A 237 18.76 -3.93 -0.11
CA ILE A 237 18.55 -2.49 -0.34
C ILE A 237 17.43 -1.92 0.53
N ASN A 238 16.36 -2.67 0.78
CA ASN A 238 15.29 -2.22 1.67
C ASN A 238 15.79 -1.99 3.10
N THR A 239 16.62 -2.90 3.62
CA THR A 239 17.22 -2.74 4.95
C THR A 239 18.20 -1.58 4.99
N ALA A 240 19.01 -1.40 3.94
CA ALA A 240 19.93 -0.26 3.83
C ALA A 240 19.19 1.06 3.84
N LEU A 241 18.08 1.21 3.10
CA LEU A 241 17.24 2.41 3.12
C LEU A 241 16.63 2.65 4.51
N LEU A 242 16.09 1.62 5.17
CA LEU A 242 15.58 1.74 6.53
C LEU A 242 16.64 2.26 7.50
N MET A 243 17.85 1.71 7.42
CA MET A 243 18.95 2.15 8.28
C MET A 243 19.42 3.57 7.96
N ALA A 244 19.32 4.02 6.70
CA ALA A 244 19.58 5.41 6.33
C ALA A 244 18.55 6.36 6.95
N PHE A 245 17.27 5.98 7.01
CA PHE A 245 16.25 6.74 7.74
C PHE A 245 16.54 6.79 9.24
N LEU A 246 16.90 5.65 9.87
CA LEU A 246 17.23 5.62 11.30
C LEU A 246 18.42 6.54 11.63
N TYR A 247 19.44 6.49 10.80
CA TYR A 247 20.58 7.41 10.94
C TYR A 247 20.15 8.87 10.87
N SER A 248 19.28 9.20 9.93
CA SER A 248 18.81 10.57 9.67
C SER A 248 17.82 11.09 10.72
N MET A 249 17.10 10.20 11.38
CA MET A 249 16.25 10.53 12.54
C MET A 249 17.04 10.77 13.84
N ASP A 250 18.35 10.54 13.84
CA ASP A 250 19.21 10.62 15.02
C ASP A 250 18.76 9.75 16.20
N MET A 251 18.17 8.60 15.91
CA MET A 251 17.63 7.67 16.90
C MET A 251 18.52 6.44 17.06
N GLU A 252 18.80 6.10 18.31
CA GLU A 252 19.52 4.85 18.63
C GLU A 252 18.64 3.61 18.50
N GLN A 253 17.32 3.78 18.61
CA GLN A 253 16.33 2.69 18.61
C GLN A 253 15.02 3.18 18.01
N GLN A 254 14.45 2.40 17.09
CA GLN A 254 13.19 2.71 16.43
C GLN A 254 12.37 1.46 16.15
N GLN A 255 11.12 1.48 16.56
CA GLN A 255 10.14 0.50 16.10
C GLN A 255 9.79 0.75 14.65
N VAL A 256 9.96 -0.26 13.81
CA VAL A 256 9.61 -0.19 12.38
C VAL A 256 8.48 -1.15 12.05
N SER A 257 7.64 -0.75 11.11
CA SER A 257 6.63 -1.59 10.49
C SER A 257 6.92 -1.68 9.00
N ILE A 258 7.04 -2.88 8.47
CA ILE A 258 7.50 -3.13 7.10
C ILE A 258 6.43 -3.92 6.36
N ALA A 259 5.93 -3.38 5.26
CA ALA A 259 5.02 -4.12 4.37
C ALA A 259 5.77 -5.22 3.60
N VAL A 260 5.18 -6.40 3.55
CA VAL A 260 5.79 -7.60 2.96
C VAL A 260 4.86 -8.22 1.92
N ASN A 261 5.39 -8.46 0.72
CA ASN A 261 4.68 -9.18 -0.34
C ASN A 261 4.68 -10.71 -0.07
N ASN A 262 3.53 -11.28 0.17
CA ASN A 262 3.37 -12.72 0.47
C ASN A 262 2.93 -13.56 -0.73
N ARG A 263 2.78 -13.00 -1.93
CA ARG A 263 2.43 -13.78 -3.15
C ARG A 263 3.24 -15.07 -3.33
N PRO A 264 4.56 -15.09 -3.07
CA PRO A 264 5.35 -16.33 -3.20
C PRO A 264 4.94 -17.46 -2.26
N LEU A 265 4.21 -17.17 -1.17
CA LEU A 265 3.72 -18.17 -0.22
C LEU A 265 2.36 -18.78 -0.63
N PHE A 266 1.75 -18.26 -1.69
CA PHE A 266 0.46 -18.72 -2.22
C PHE A 266 0.63 -19.26 -3.66
N PRO A 267 0.89 -20.55 -3.85
CA PRO A 267 1.19 -21.13 -5.17
C PRO A 267 0.08 -20.98 -6.20
N PHE A 268 -1.16 -20.79 -5.74
CA PHE A 268 -2.35 -20.60 -6.60
C PHE A 268 -2.44 -19.18 -7.18
N VAL A 269 -1.62 -18.23 -6.67
CA VAL A 269 -1.66 -16.83 -7.10
C VAL A 269 -0.80 -16.63 -8.35
N PRO A 270 -1.39 -16.25 -9.50
CA PRO A 270 -0.64 -15.95 -10.70
C PRO A 270 0.28 -14.74 -10.52
N LYS A 271 1.41 -14.73 -11.22
CA LYS A 271 2.23 -13.53 -11.34
C LYS A 271 1.39 -12.37 -11.89
N ARG A 272 1.53 -11.18 -11.33
CA ARG A 272 0.78 -9.97 -11.70
C ARG A 272 -0.74 -10.07 -11.49
N SER A 273 -1.19 -10.85 -10.51
CA SER A 273 -2.59 -10.88 -10.08
C SER A 273 -2.91 -9.71 -9.17
N MET A 274 -4.10 -9.11 -9.36
CA MET A 274 -4.67 -8.19 -8.37
C MET A 274 -5.19 -8.98 -7.16
N GLY A 275 -5.13 -8.36 -5.99
CA GLY A 275 -5.57 -8.88 -4.71
C GLY A 275 -4.67 -8.43 -3.56
N ASN A 276 -5.07 -8.69 -2.33
CA ASN A 276 -4.30 -8.34 -1.14
C ASN A 276 -3.49 -9.53 -0.64
N TYR A 277 -2.20 -9.47 -0.86
CA TYR A 277 -1.22 -10.46 -0.40
C TYR A 277 -0.11 -9.82 0.43
N ALA A 278 -0.21 -8.52 0.66
CA ALA A 278 0.69 -7.83 1.58
C ALA A 278 0.24 -8.05 3.02
N SER A 279 1.21 -8.20 3.90
CA SER A 279 1.05 -8.10 5.34
C SER A 279 2.09 -7.15 5.89
N MET A 280 2.09 -6.94 7.20
CA MET A 280 3.09 -6.15 7.87
C MET A 280 3.82 -7.01 8.88
N ILE A 281 5.12 -6.81 8.99
CA ILE A 281 5.94 -7.28 10.11
C ILE A 281 6.40 -6.07 10.91
N THR A 282 6.52 -6.23 12.23
CA THR A 282 7.03 -5.20 13.13
C THR A 282 8.31 -5.68 13.77
N HIS A 283 9.29 -4.79 13.92
CA HIS A 283 10.54 -5.09 14.56
C HIS A 283 11.16 -3.82 15.13
N GLU A 284 11.92 -3.96 16.21
CA GLU A 284 12.71 -2.89 16.75
C GLU A 284 14.11 -2.91 16.14
N LEU A 285 14.49 -1.83 15.48
CA LEU A 285 15.83 -1.65 14.92
C LEU A 285 16.65 -0.73 15.82
N CYS A 286 17.93 -1.09 15.99
CA CYS A 286 18.90 -0.29 16.75
C CYS A 286 19.97 0.23 15.80
N TYR A 287 20.46 1.45 16.07
CA TYR A 287 21.60 2.05 15.38
C TYR A 287 22.69 2.40 16.40
N ASP A 288 23.79 1.66 16.37
CA ASP A 288 24.96 1.90 17.23
C ASP A 288 25.94 2.84 16.51
N ARG A 289 26.08 4.06 16.99
CA ARG A 289 26.96 5.08 16.37
C ARG A 289 28.46 4.77 16.51
N SER A 290 28.84 3.81 17.36
CA SER A 290 30.22 3.34 17.46
C SER A 290 30.63 2.41 16.30
N ARG A 291 29.65 1.93 15.51
CA ARG A 291 29.84 1.05 14.36
C ARG A 291 29.65 1.82 13.06
N SER A 292 30.26 1.29 12.00
CA SER A 292 29.98 1.80 10.66
C SER A 292 28.53 1.59 10.23
N PHE A 293 28.08 2.34 9.24
CA PHE A 293 26.73 2.19 8.67
C PHE A 293 26.46 0.75 8.22
N TRP A 294 27.40 0.13 7.49
CA TRP A 294 27.22 -1.20 6.95
C TRP A 294 27.23 -2.32 7.99
N GLU A 295 27.93 -2.13 9.12
CA GLU A 295 27.86 -3.08 10.25
C GLU A 295 26.47 -3.02 10.90
N ASN A 296 25.93 -1.84 11.14
CA ASN A 296 24.55 -1.66 11.61
C ASN A 296 23.53 -2.27 10.63
N ALA A 297 23.67 -1.99 9.34
CA ALA A 297 22.78 -2.51 8.31
C ALA A 297 22.83 -4.04 8.21
N LYS A 298 23.99 -4.68 8.37
CA LYS A 298 24.11 -6.15 8.41
C LYS A 298 23.37 -6.77 9.58
N ILE A 299 23.47 -6.18 10.76
CA ILE A 299 22.77 -6.66 11.97
C ILE A 299 21.25 -6.58 11.73
N ALA A 300 20.77 -5.45 11.24
CA ALA A 300 19.36 -5.25 10.91
C ALA A 300 18.87 -6.23 9.82
N ASP A 301 19.68 -6.48 8.78
CA ASP A 301 19.30 -7.38 7.67
C ASP A 301 19.18 -8.84 8.13
N VAL A 302 20.03 -9.29 9.02
CA VAL A 302 19.94 -10.63 9.63
C VAL A 302 18.63 -10.74 10.43
N ALA A 303 18.29 -9.76 11.27
CA ALA A 303 17.07 -9.77 12.08
C ALA A 303 15.81 -9.76 11.18
N ILE A 304 15.70 -8.83 10.25
CA ILE A 304 14.56 -8.74 9.31
C ILE A 304 14.44 -10.02 8.49
N THR A 305 15.57 -10.55 7.99
CA THR A 305 15.57 -11.78 7.18
C THR A 305 15.06 -12.98 7.97
N SER A 306 15.44 -13.12 9.24
CA SER A 306 14.95 -14.18 10.12
C SER A 306 13.41 -14.14 10.24
N ILE A 307 12.82 -12.95 10.44
CA ILE A 307 11.36 -12.78 10.50
C ILE A 307 10.71 -13.14 9.16
N LEU A 308 11.30 -12.70 8.05
CA LEU A 308 10.77 -12.97 6.71
C LEU A 308 10.83 -14.44 6.31
N GLN A 309 11.73 -15.23 6.89
CA GLN A 309 11.85 -16.68 6.66
C GLN A 309 10.84 -17.49 7.48
N ASP A 310 10.25 -16.91 8.53
CA ASP A 310 9.22 -17.56 9.34
C ASP A 310 7.81 -17.25 8.78
N PRO A 311 7.13 -18.22 8.13
CA PRO A 311 5.79 -18.02 7.61
C PRO A 311 4.75 -17.64 8.67
N LYS A 312 4.96 -18.03 9.95
CA LYS A 312 4.05 -17.68 11.05
C LYS A 312 4.05 -16.19 11.29
N GLN A 313 5.23 -15.59 11.43
CA GLN A 313 5.37 -14.16 11.65
C GLN A 313 4.94 -13.37 10.41
N ARG A 314 5.37 -13.82 9.25
CA ARG A 314 5.12 -13.16 7.97
C ARG A 314 3.65 -13.11 7.58
N LEU A 315 2.87 -14.15 7.86
CA LEU A 315 1.45 -14.26 7.50
C LEU A 315 0.52 -13.98 8.68
N HIS A 316 1.06 -13.64 9.85
CA HIS A 316 0.28 -13.47 11.08
C HIS A 316 -0.93 -12.56 10.87
N LEU A 317 -0.71 -11.35 10.37
CA LEU A 317 -1.76 -10.35 10.18
C LEU A 317 -2.83 -10.79 9.18
N LEU A 318 -2.43 -11.37 8.02
CA LEU A 318 -3.39 -11.89 7.04
C LEU A 318 -4.24 -13.01 7.62
N LYS A 319 -3.64 -13.91 8.39
CA LYS A 319 -4.35 -14.99 9.05
C LYS A 319 -5.30 -14.50 10.13
N LEU A 320 -4.89 -13.46 10.85
CA LEU A 320 -5.74 -12.80 11.83
C LEU A 320 -6.98 -12.21 11.14
N PHE A 321 -6.81 -11.47 10.05
CA PHE A 321 -7.92 -10.95 9.26
C PHE A 321 -8.87 -12.06 8.78
N ALA A 322 -8.34 -13.15 8.23
CA ALA A 322 -9.12 -14.28 7.77
C ALA A 322 -9.92 -15.00 8.88
N THR A 323 -9.59 -14.76 10.14
CA THR A 323 -10.20 -15.45 11.27
C THR A 323 -11.47 -14.77 11.76
N PHE A 324 -11.65 -13.48 11.50
CA PHE A 324 -12.82 -12.71 11.94
C PHE A 324 -13.94 -12.68 10.91
N HIS A 325 -15.15 -12.43 11.39
CA HIS A 325 -16.27 -12.04 10.54
C HIS A 325 -16.08 -10.59 10.06
N SER A 326 -16.52 -10.27 8.83
CA SER A 326 -16.37 -8.92 8.24
C SER A 326 -16.84 -7.80 9.15
N ASN A 327 -18.02 -7.96 9.74
CA ASN A 327 -18.63 -6.91 10.57
C ASN A 327 -17.89 -6.62 11.89
N VAL A 328 -17.02 -7.53 12.36
CA VAL A 328 -16.19 -7.25 13.56
C VAL A 328 -15.24 -6.08 13.30
N PHE A 329 -14.65 -6.01 12.11
CA PHE A 329 -13.78 -4.88 11.75
C PHE A 329 -14.59 -3.59 11.56
N ASP A 330 -15.79 -3.67 10.99
CA ASP A 330 -16.69 -2.55 10.88
C ASP A 330 -17.00 -1.96 12.28
N ALA A 331 -17.30 -2.83 13.24
CA ALA A 331 -17.56 -2.42 14.63
C ALA A 331 -16.33 -1.79 15.30
N ILE A 332 -15.12 -2.29 15.03
CA ILE A 332 -13.87 -1.73 15.54
C ILE A 332 -13.69 -0.29 15.06
N PHE A 333 -13.90 -0.03 13.76
CA PHE A 333 -13.73 1.30 13.18
C PHE A 333 -14.83 2.27 13.62
N LEU A 334 -16.05 1.79 13.90
CA LEU A 334 -17.18 2.60 14.39
C LEU A 334 -17.19 2.78 15.92
N ASN A 335 -16.08 2.51 16.61
CA ASN A 335 -15.97 2.55 18.07
C ASN A 335 -16.95 1.63 18.82
N GLY A 336 -17.28 0.52 18.19
CA GLY A 336 -17.90 -0.63 18.84
C GLY A 336 -19.30 -0.44 19.39
N ASP A 337 -19.89 0.75 19.40
CA ASP A 337 -21.23 1.01 19.97
C ASP A 337 -21.51 0.30 21.32
N GLY A 338 -20.47 -0.02 22.10
CA GLY A 338 -20.54 -0.79 23.34
C GLY A 338 -20.84 -2.29 23.17
N ILE A 339 -20.75 -2.84 21.95
CA ILE A 339 -21.04 -4.26 21.66
C ILE A 339 -19.84 -5.16 21.97
N LEU A 340 -18.64 -4.64 21.73
CA LEU A 340 -17.39 -5.38 21.92
C LEU A 340 -16.75 -5.00 23.25
N ASP A 341 -16.23 -5.99 23.96
CA ASP A 341 -15.47 -5.76 25.19
C ASP A 341 -14.18 -4.97 24.90
N LEU A 342 -13.97 -3.88 25.64
CA LEU A 342 -12.83 -2.98 25.43
C LEU A 342 -11.49 -3.66 25.76
N GLU A 343 -11.46 -4.60 26.72
CA GLU A 343 -10.25 -5.37 27.05
C GLU A 343 -9.88 -6.30 25.89
N ASP A 344 -10.87 -7.03 25.35
CA ASP A 344 -10.66 -7.91 24.21
C ASP A 344 -10.30 -7.13 22.93
N LEU A 345 -10.85 -5.92 22.70
CA LEU A 345 -10.46 -5.02 21.63
C LEU A 345 -9.01 -4.52 21.79
N GLY A 346 -8.60 -4.17 23.01
CA GLY A 346 -7.24 -3.79 23.31
C GLY A 346 -6.26 -4.94 23.04
N ALA A 347 -6.60 -6.15 23.47
CA ALA A 347 -5.80 -7.35 23.20
C ALA A 347 -5.69 -7.63 21.70
N LEU A 348 -6.80 -7.48 20.95
CA LEU A 348 -6.78 -7.65 19.49
C LEU A 348 -5.86 -6.63 18.81
N SER A 349 -5.94 -5.37 19.21
CA SER A 349 -5.04 -4.33 18.69
C SER A 349 -3.57 -4.68 18.93
N GLY A 350 -3.23 -5.17 20.13
CA GLY A 350 -1.89 -5.66 20.46
C GLY A 350 -1.46 -6.88 19.63
N PHE A 351 -2.38 -7.75 19.22
CA PHE A 351 -2.07 -8.88 18.34
C PHE A 351 -1.87 -8.45 16.88
N MET A 352 -2.64 -7.47 16.43
CA MET A 352 -2.51 -6.95 15.04
C MET A 352 -1.17 -6.26 14.83
N MET A 353 -0.75 -5.47 15.82
CA MET A 353 0.45 -4.66 15.73
C MET A 353 1.20 -4.67 17.07
N PRO A 354 1.90 -5.75 17.38
CA PRO A 354 2.60 -5.87 18.67
C PRO A 354 3.68 -4.80 18.80
N ASN A 355 3.73 -4.19 19.99
CA ASN A 355 4.71 -3.16 20.34
C ASN A 355 4.74 -1.91 19.46
N THR A 356 3.68 -1.65 18.68
CA THR A 356 3.61 -0.43 17.87
C THR A 356 3.06 0.75 18.66
N SER A 357 3.53 1.93 18.34
CA SER A 357 3.02 3.22 18.79
C SER A 357 2.68 4.11 17.57
N VAL A 358 2.13 5.27 17.82
CA VAL A 358 1.89 6.27 16.77
C VAL A 358 3.18 6.75 16.10
N ASP A 359 4.32 6.65 16.80
CA ASP A 359 5.66 7.02 16.32
C ASP A 359 6.39 5.89 15.58
N THR A 360 5.78 4.71 15.48
CA THR A 360 6.36 3.60 14.69
C THR A 360 6.60 4.06 13.25
N PHE A 361 7.83 3.83 12.77
CA PHE A 361 8.20 4.16 11.39
C PHE A 361 7.61 3.13 10.44
N ASN A 362 6.53 3.51 9.77
CA ASN A 362 5.83 2.63 8.84
C ASN A 362 6.33 2.78 7.41
N THR A 363 6.68 1.66 6.76
CA THR A 363 7.27 1.67 5.44
C THR A 363 6.70 0.59 4.53
N SER A 364 6.46 0.97 3.29
CA SER A 364 6.08 0.06 2.21
C SER A 364 6.96 0.32 0.99
N ASN A 365 7.82 -0.63 0.67
CA ASN A 365 8.73 -0.55 -0.46
C ASN A 365 8.32 -1.54 -1.56
N LEU A 366 7.90 -1.04 -2.72
CA LEU A 366 7.57 -1.85 -3.88
C LEU A 366 8.82 -2.43 -4.57
N GLY A 367 10.01 -1.89 -4.27
CA GLY A 367 11.23 -2.19 -4.99
C GLY A 367 11.19 -1.71 -6.44
N ALA A 368 11.87 -2.43 -7.33
CA ALA A 368 11.86 -2.11 -8.74
C ALA A 368 10.49 -2.45 -9.36
N VAL A 369 9.78 -1.42 -9.80
CA VAL A 369 8.46 -1.60 -10.42
C VAL A 369 8.60 -2.20 -11.82
N PRO A 370 7.78 -3.21 -12.19
CA PRO A 370 7.90 -3.93 -13.45
C PRO A 370 7.21 -3.15 -14.59
N ILE A 371 7.52 -1.86 -14.74
CA ILE A 371 6.96 -0.97 -15.76
C ILE A 371 8.05 -0.72 -16.81
N ARG A 372 7.71 -0.92 -18.07
CA ARG A 372 8.56 -0.55 -19.19
C ARG A 372 8.55 0.98 -19.34
N THR A 373 9.71 1.59 -19.52
CA THR A 373 9.86 3.05 -19.53
C THR A 373 9.84 3.66 -20.95
N ASP A 374 10.23 2.92 -21.97
CA ASP A 374 10.39 3.45 -23.33
C ASP A 374 9.41 2.79 -24.30
N TYR A 375 8.64 3.61 -24.97
CA TYR A 375 7.72 3.25 -26.04
C TYR A 375 7.98 4.15 -27.26
N GLU A 376 7.48 3.80 -28.42
CA GLU A 376 7.74 4.50 -29.68
C GLU A 376 7.38 6.01 -29.59
N ASP A 377 6.21 6.33 -29.05
CA ASP A 377 5.68 7.70 -28.97
C ASP A 377 5.74 8.28 -27.54
N TYR A 378 6.17 7.50 -26.54
CA TYR A 378 6.08 7.88 -25.13
C TYR A 378 7.29 7.42 -24.34
N GLN A 379 7.71 8.25 -23.38
CA GLN A 379 8.70 7.88 -22.36
C GLN A 379 8.10 8.04 -20.99
N LEU A 380 8.29 7.06 -20.11
CA LEU A 380 7.76 7.12 -18.74
C LEU A 380 8.82 7.60 -17.76
N LYS A 381 8.40 8.45 -16.84
CA LYS A 381 9.25 9.04 -15.78
C LYS A 381 8.51 9.10 -14.45
N ASP A 382 9.26 9.30 -13.38
CA ASP A 382 8.78 9.73 -12.06
C ASP A 382 7.62 8.91 -11.49
N PHE A 383 7.86 7.63 -11.28
CA PHE A 383 6.87 6.77 -10.62
C PHE A 383 6.88 7.04 -9.10
N ALA A 384 5.74 7.46 -8.58
CA ALA A 384 5.52 7.65 -7.15
C ALA A 384 4.49 6.64 -6.61
N PHE A 385 4.79 6.09 -5.43
CA PHE A 385 3.90 5.20 -4.69
C PHE A 385 3.58 5.81 -3.33
N ILE A 386 2.30 6.09 -3.09
CA ILE A 386 1.82 6.65 -1.85
C ILE A 386 1.04 5.56 -1.12
N THR A 387 1.47 5.27 0.11
CA THR A 387 0.81 4.30 0.98
C THR A 387 -0.51 4.83 1.52
N SER A 388 -1.31 3.95 2.10
CA SER A 388 -2.49 4.36 2.86
C SER A 388 -2.12 5.33 3.97
N PRO A 389 -2.93 6.37 4.21
CA PRO A 389 -2.81 7.23 5.39
C PRO A 389 -3.26 6.45 6.62
N ALA A 390 -2.40 5.54 7.12
CA ALA A 390 -2.77 4.66 8.23
C ALA A 390 -3.34 5.44 9.42
N THR A 391 -4.43 4.96 9.98
CA THR A 391 -5.09 5.59 11.14
C THR A 391 -4.20 5.61 12.38
N THR A 392 -3.24 4.69 12.45
CA THR A 392 -2.40 4.43 13.63
C THR A 392 -1.09 5.21 13.63
N PHE A 393 -0.47 5.44 12.47
CA PHE A 393 0.89 6.00 12.40
C PHE A 393 0.88 7.47 12.01
N HIS A 394 1.80 8.25 12.59
CA HIS A 394 2.00 9.65 12.23
C HIS A 394 2.67 9.82 10.86
N ARG A 395 3.50 8.86 10.45
CA ARG A 395 4.29 8.88 9.22
C ARG A 395 4.17 7.54 8.48
N ASN A 396 3.96 7.61 7.17
CA ASN A 396 3.86 6.44 6.31
C ASN A 396 4.74 6.66 5.08
N VAL A 397 5.73 5.81 4.89
CA VAL A 397 6.73 5.97 3.83
C VAL A 397 6.47 4.97 2.71
N GLY A 398 6.17 5.48 1.53
CA GLY A 398 6.08 4.71 0.29
C GLY A 398 7.37 4.85 -0.53
N ILE A 399 7.94 3.74 -0.97
CA ILE A 399 9.18 3.72 -1.76
C ILE A 399 8.95 2.91 -3.02
N ALA A 400 9.43 3.42 -4.15
CA ALA A 400 9.43 2.68 -5.40
C ALA A 400 10.68 3.02 -6.21
N THR A 401 11.13 2.06 -7.01
CA THR A 401 12.27 2.25 -7.93
C THR A 401 11.80 2.05 -9.36
N MET A 402 12.02 3.03 -10.24
CA MET A 402 11.78 2.90 -11.67
C MET A 402 13.02 3.40 -12.44
N ASP A 403 13.45 2.65 -13.43
CA ASP A 403 14.67 2.93 -14.22
C ASP A 403 15.91 3.26 -13.35
N ASN A 404 16.03 2.59 -12.21
CA ASN A 404 17.09 2.78 -11.21
C ASN A 404 17.09 4.13 -10.47
N ALA A 405 16.09 4.99 -10.65
CA ALA A 405 15.82 6.12 -9.75
C ALA A 405 14.88 5.67 -8.63
N CYS A 406 15.10 6.16 -7.42
CA CYS A 406 14.28 5.79 -6.25
C CYS A 406 13.46 6.99 -5.81
N THR A 407 12.14 6.85 -5.84
CA THR A 407 11.21 7.85 -5.32
C THR A 407 10.75 7.47 -3.92
N ILE A 408 10.77 8.41 -3.02
CA ILE A 408 10.35 8.31 -1.62
C ILE A 408 9.18 9.27 -1.41
N CYS A 409 8.05 8.74 -0.97
CA CYS A 409 6.85 9.50 -0.63
C CYS A 409 6.60 9.37 0.88
N ILE A 410 6.57 10.48 1.60
CA ILE A 410 6.23 10.48 3.03
C ILE A 410 4.87 11.15 3.20
N LEU A 411 3.88 10.34 3.56
CA LEU A 411 2.56 10.80 3.94
C LEU A 411 2.52 10.94 5.47
N TYR A 412 2.21 12.12 5.98
CA TYR A 412 2.23 12.42 7.41
C TYR A 412 0.96 13.15 7.87
N LYS A 413 0.66 13.09 9.17
CA LYS A 413 -0.49 13.77 9.78
C LYS A 413 -0.09 15.16 10.25
N ASN A 414 -0.67 16.20 9.66
CA ASN A 414 -0.37 17.60 9.94
C ASN A 414 -0.53 18.00 11.41
N GLN A 415 -1.42 17.32 12.15
CA GLN A 415 -1.67 17.61 13.56
C GLN A 415 -0.62 17.00 14.50
N SER A 416 0.23 16.13 14.01
CA SER A 416 1.14 15.33 14.82
C SER A 416 2.61 15.57 14.48
N VAL A 417 2.90 16.05 13.27
CA VAL A 417 4.27 16.23 12.77
C VAL A 417 4.32 17.48 11.91
N GLU A 418 5.34 18.31 12.10
CA GLU A 418 5.54 19.52 11.32
C GLU A 418 6.12 19.20 9.93
N ALA A 419 5.70 19.94 8.91
CA ALA A 419 6.14 19.76 7.53
C ALA A 419 7.65 19.89 7.38
N GLU A 420 8.25 20.85 8.07
CA GLU A 420 9.69 21.12 8.07
C GLU A 420 10.49 19.93 8.64
N GLU A 421 9.96 19.25 9.67
CA GLU A 421 10.59 18.03 10.23
C GLU A 421 10.64 16.91 9.20
N ILE A 422 9.53 16.69 8.47
CA ILE A 422 9.47 15.64 7.45
C ILE A 422 10.36 15.99 6.24
N GLN A 423 10.35 17.25 5.82
CA GLN A 423 11.22 17.71 4.74
C GLN A 423 12.69 17.53 5.11
N GLN A 424 13.07 17.91 6.32
CA GLN A 424 14.45 17.74 6.82
C GLN A 424 14.85 16.28 6.92
N LEU A 425 13.96 15.41 7.43
CA LEU A 425 14.19 13.96 7.48
C LEU A 425 14.47 13.40 6.09
N LEU A 426 13.62 13.73 5.12
CA LEU A 426 13.76 13.25 3.74
C LEU A 426 15.07 13.75 3.11
N THR A 427 15.37 15.06 3.24
CA THR A 427 16.60 15.67 2.74
C THR A 427 17.83 15.02 3.37
N ASN A 428 17.88 14.90 4.71
CA ASN A 428 18.98 14.26 5.42
C ASN A 428 19.21 12.81 4.98
N THR A 429 18.12 12.08 4.71
CA THR A 429 18.22 10.68 4.26
C THR A 429 18.81 10.59 2.85
N ILE A 430 18.37 11.44 1.93
CA ILE A 430 18.88 11.47 0.54
C ILE A 430 20.37 11.90 0.54
N ASP A 431 20.71 12.95 1.27
CA ASP A 431 22.09 13.45 1.40
C ASP A 431 23.00 12.40 2.03
N PHE A 432 22.53 11.71 3.06
CA PHE A 432 23.30 10.64 3.70
C PHE A 432 23.56 9.48 2.74
N VAL A 433 22.57 9.04 1.97
CA VAL A 433 22.76 8.03 0.92
C VAL A 433 23.80 8.51 -0.09
N SER A 434 23.76 9.79 -0.49
CA SER A 434 24.73 10.36 -1.41
C SER A 434 26.17 10.36 -0.84
N THR A 435 26.32 10.67 0.46
CA THR A 435 27.64 10.63 1.12
C THR A 435 28.24 9.23 1.21
N LEU A 436 27.40 8.19 1.34
CA LEU A 436 27.85 6.81 1.33
C LEU A 436 28.43 6.38 -0.03
N THR A 437 27.93 7.00 -1.12
CA THR A 437 28.34 6.64 -2.48
C THR A 437 29.59 7.39 -2.95
N THR A 438 29.91 8.56 -2.40
CA THR A 438 31.06 9.41 -2.80
C THR A 438 32.37 9.09 -2.07
N LYS A 439 32.33 8.40 -0.93
CA LYS A 439 33.54 8.11 -0.12
C LYS A 439 34.49 7.05 -0.73
N GLU A 440 34.11 6.29 -1.74
CA GLU A 440 34.97 5.32 -2.42
C GLU A 440 35.82 5.94 -3.55
N GLU A 441 35.39 7.05 -4.16
CA GLU A 441 36.19 7.74 -5.21
C GLU A 441 37.49 8.37 -4.68
N THR A 442 37.64 8.50 -3.37
CA THR A 442 38.81 9.14 -2.73
C THR A 442 39.87 8.12 -2.26
N LEU A 443 39.68 6.84 -2.50
CA LEU A 443 40.57 5.73 -2.09
C LEU A 443 41.17 4.92 -3.27
N CYS A 444 41.05 5.42 -4.51
CA CYS A 444 41.73 4.86 -5.68
C CYS A 444 42.91 5.70 -6.12
#